data_189a8f9a901f4122b8313bc488255999
#
_entry.id   189a8f9a901f4122b8313bc488255999
#
_cell.length_a   1.000
_cell.length_b   1.000
_cell.length_c   1.000
_cell.angle_alpha   90.00
_cell.angle_beta   90.00
_cell.angle_gamma   90.00
#
_symmetry.space_group_name_H-M   'P 1'
#
loop_
_entity.id
_entity.type
_entity.pdbx_description
1 polymer ?
#
loop_
_entity_poly.entity_id
_entity_poly.type
_entity_poly.pdbx_seq_one_letter_code
_entity_poly.pdbx_strand_id
1 'polypeptide(L)'
;MAIVGGPGVGKSTLVRQLADLYHNGSYGEGEKGVWDPRVLQDIEAGRNPVGVTAYFAAVYDANYRSASAHDAPGKVIFCEGARITLEAHIAEYPPEHHDALRRVAAQGDAWRPDRVIVLTSSTDTIEKHILRRARAHEDVAKMVLRFRLIDAEFRRLAPGSPNTIVINRDGLEFHDRAGLDYIIAAAGLPPFAEIPYQEMAGT
;
A
#
# COMPACT_ATOMS: atom_id res chain seq x y z
N MET A 1 -8.25 5.92 4.49
CA MET A 1 -7.48 4.76 5.00
C MET A 1 -6.39 4.39 4.01
N ALA A 2 -5.20 4.05 4.47
CA ALA A 2 -4.11 3.55 3.62
C ALA A 2 -3.82 2.07 3.87
N ILE A 3 -3.49 1.34 2.82
CA ILE A 3 -3.04 -0.05 2.87
C ILE A 3 -1.62 -0.11 2.35
N VAL A 4 -0.71 -0.57 3.18
CA VAL A 4 0.73 -0.61 2.92
C VAL A 4 1.31 -2.00 3.19
N GLY A 5 2.53 -2.24 2.76
CA GLY A 5 3.22 -3.52 2.94
C GLY A 5 4.21 -3.79 1.81
N GLY A 6 5.01 -4.80 1.93
CA GLY A 6 6.00 -5.17 0.93
C GLY A 6 5.42 -5.60 -0.41
N PRO A 7 6.26 -5.75 -1.44
CA PRO A 7 5.83 -6.22 -2.74
C PRO A 7 5.25 -7.65 -2.65
N GLY A 8 4.18 -7.94 -3.39
CA GLY A 8 3.56 -9.26 -3.42
C GLY A 8 2.58 -9.56 -2.29
N VAL A 9 2.47 -8.70 -1.26
CA VAL A 9 1.62 -8.95 -0.09
C VAL A 9 0.10 -8.82 -0.37
N GLY A 10 -0.30 -8.30 -1.53
CA GLY A 10 -1.70 -8.22 -1.95
C GLY A 10 -2.40 -6.89 -1.68
N LYS A 11 -1.66 -5.80 -1.46
CA LYS A 11 -2.21 -4.45 -1.25
C LYS A 11 -3.29 -4.06 -2.25
N SER A 12 -2.92 -4.05 -3.53
CA SER A 12 -3.83 -3.64 -4.62
C SER A 12 -5.08 -4.52 -4.73
N THR A 13 -4.96 -5.79 -4.38
CA THR A 13 -6.11 -6.71 -4.33
C THR A 13 -7.04 -6.30 -3.18
N LEU A 14 -6.49 -6.10 -1.98
CA LEU A 14 -7.27 -5.72 -0.82
C LEU A 14 -7.94 -4.35 -0.99
N VAL A 15 -7.19 -3.36 -1.51
CA VAL A 15 -7.72 -2.01 -1.78
C VAL A 15 -8.95 -2.08 -2.69
N ARG A 16 -8.86 -2.85 -3.79
CA ARG A 16 -10.00 -3.02 -4.72
C ARG A 16 -11.17 -3.73 -4.06
N GLN A 17 -10.93 -4.84 -3.37
CA GLN A 17 -12.00 -5.61 -2.71
C GLN A 17 -12.73 -4.77 -1.65
N LEU A 18 -12.01 -4.00 -0.85
CA LEU A 18 -12.64 -3.12 0.13
C LEU A 18 -13.36 -1.95 -0.54
N ALA A 19 -12.79 -1.34 -1.58
CA ALA A 19 -13.45 -0.27 -2.32
C ALA A 19 -14.76 -0.74 -2.97
N ASP A 20 -14.74 -1.90 -3.60
CA ASP A 20 -15.94 -2.52 -4.20
C ASP A 20 -17.00 -2.83 -3.12
N LEU A 21 -16.56 -3.38 -1.98
CA LEU A 21 -17.44 -3.74 -0.88
C LEU A 21 -18.14 -2.52 -0.26
N TYR A 22 -17.42 -1.40 -0.12
CA TYR A 22 -17.94 -0.16 0.45
C TYR A 22 -18.55 0.78 -0.60
N HIS A 23 -18.61 0.37 -1.86
CA HIS A 23 -19.06 1.19 -2.99
C HIS A 23 -18.37 2.56 -3.06
N ASN A 24 -17.12 2.62 -2.67
CA ASN A 24 -16.32 3.83 -2.59
C ASN A 24 -15.13 3.79 -3.55
N GLY A 25 -14.52 4.96 -3.77
CA GLY A 25 -13.34 5.08 -4.61
C GLY A 25 -12.10 4.45 -3.99
N SER A 26 -11.19 4.02 -4.87
CA SER A 26 -9.85 3.58 -4.49
C SER A 26 -8.79 4.33 -5.28
N TYR A 27 -7.66 4.56 -4.63
CA TYR A 27 -6.49 5.20 -5.24
C TYR A 27 -5.27 4.29 -5.06
N GLY A 28 -4.72 3.83 -6.15
CA GLY A 28 -3.56 2.94 -6.17
C GLY A 28 -2.27 3.65 -6.57
N GLU A 29 -1.15 2.96 -6.41
CA GLU A 29 0.14 3.40 -6.95
C GLU A 29 0.16 3.38 -8.50
N GLY A 30 -0.90 2.89 -9.10
CA GLY A 30 -0.98 2.61 -10.52
C GLY A 30 -0.38 1.26 -10.89
N GLU A 31 -0.69 0.79 -12.08
CA GLU A 31 0.00 -0.35 -12.66
C GLU A 31 1.36 0.09 -13.21
N LYS A 32 2.35 -0.81 -13.23
CA LYS A 32 3.69 -0.51 -13.76
C LYS A 32 3.68 0.13 -15.16
N GLY A 33 2.67 -0.16 -15.98
CA GLY A 33 2.50 0.44 -17.31
C GLY A 33 2.07 1.91 -17.31
N VAL A 34 1.69 2.46 -16.14
CA VAL A 34 1.29 3.87 -15.97
C VAL A 34 2.42 4.69 -15.34
N TRP A 35 3.44 4.03 -14.78
CA TRP A 35 4.58 4.74 -14.21
C TRP A 35 5.46 5.34 -15.32
N ASP A 36 6.12 6.45 -15.00
CA ASP A 36 7.13 7.01 -15.90
C ASP A 36 8.17 5.93 -16.24
N PRO A 37 8.40 5.62 -17.51
CA PRO A 37 9.37 4.60 -17.94
C PRO A 37 10.77 4.82 -17.38
N ARG A 38 11.17 6.07 -17.13
CA ARG A 38 12.48 6.40 -16.53
C ARG A 38 12.54 5.94 -15.07
N VAL A 39 11.44 6.11 -14.33
CA VAL A 39 11.35 5.65 -12.94
C VAL A 39 11.46 4.13 -12.88
N LEU A 40 10.78 3.40 -13.79
CA LEU A 40 10.92 1.95 -13.89
C LEU A 40 12.36 1.52 -14.16
N GLN A 41 13.02 2.16 -15.13
CA GLN A 41 14.43 1.87 -15.45
C GLN A 41 15.35 2.14 -14.25
N ASP A 42 15.11 3.22 -13.49
CA ASP A 42 15.90 3.55 -12.32
C ASP A 42 15.69 2.52 -11.18
N ILE A 43 14.45 2.06 -10.98
CA ILE A 43 14.13 0.99 -10.01
C ILE A 43 14.83 -0.33 -10.39
N GLU A 44 14.73 -0.73 -11.64
CA GLU A 44 15.31 -1.98 -12.14
C GLU A 44 16.84 -1.98 -12.07
N ALA A 45 17.45 -0.82 -12.36
CA ALA A 45 18.88 -0.63 -12.33
C ALA A 45 19.43 -0.25 -10.93
N GLY A 46 18.58 -0.03 -9.93
CA GLY A 46 18.98 0.47 -8.61
C GLY A 46 19.62 1.85 -8.63
N ARG A 47 19.22 2.70 -9.60
CA ARG A 47 19.77 4.05 -9.80
C ARG A 47 18.81 5.12 -9.28
N ASN A 48 19.35 6.34 -9.07
CA ASN A 48 18.57 7.54 -8.76
C ASN A 48 17.55 7.34 -7.60
N PRO A 49 17.95 6.78 -6.47
CA PRO A 49 17.01 6.45 -5.39
C PRO A 49 16.23 7.68 -4.89
N VAL A 50 16.85 8.86 -4.90
CA VAL A 50 16.21 10.12 -4.50
C VAL A 50 15.09 10.49 -5.45
N GLY A 51 15.33 10.41 -6.77
CA GLY A 51 14.32 10.69 -7.79
C GLY A 51 13.16 9.69 -7.75
N VAL A 52 13.46 8.40 -7.55
CA VAL A 52 12.43 7.35 -7.38
C VAL A 52 11.56 7.63 -6.15
N THR A 53 12.18 7.94 -5.02
CA THR A 53 11.44 8.25 -3.78
C THR A 53 10.61 9.52 -3.93
N ALA A 54 11.13 10.57 -4.57
CA ALA A 54 10.39 11.80 -4.84
C ALA A 54 9.19 11.57 -5.77
N TYR A 55 9.34 10.71 -6.77
CA TYR A 55 8.23 10.33 -7.65
C TYR A 55 7.09 9.69 -6.88
N PHE A 56 7.36 8.68 -6.05
CA PHE A 56 6.32 8.03 -5.26
C PHE A 56 5.73 8.96 -4.19
N ALA A 57 6.53 9.85 -3.60
CA ALA A 57 6.02 10.88 -2.71
C ALA A 57 4.98 11.77 -3.41
N ALA A 58 5.26 12.18 -4.65
CA ALA A 58 4.33 12.97 -5.46
C ALA A 58 3.07 12.17 -5.86
N VAL A 59 3.20 10.87 -6.16
CA VAL A 59 2.06 9.99 -6.45
C VAL A 59 1.14 9.88 -5.22
N TYR A 60 1.70 9.64 -4.03
CA TYR A 60 0.91 9.55 -2.80
C TYR A 60 0.22 10.88 -2.47
N ASP A 61 0.91 11.99 -2.65
CA ASP A 61 0.36 13.33 -2.46
C ASP A 61 -0.83 13.61 -3.41
N ALA A 62 -0.70 13.22 -4.68
CA ALA A 62 -1.77 13.37 -5.66
C ALA A 62 -2.98 12.49 -5.31
N ASN A 63 -2.73 11.23 -4.92
CA ASN A 63 -3.77 10.30 -4.48
C ASN A 63 -4.52 10.84 -3.25
N TYR A 64 -3.80 11.38 -2.28
CA TYR A 64 -4.40 11.97 -1.09
C TYR A 64 -5.26 13.19 -1.42
N ARG A 65 -4.77 14.12 -2.24
CA ARG A 65 -5.56 15.29 -2.68
C ARG A 65 -6.83 14.86 -3.40
N SER A 66 -6.73 13.87 -4.27
CA SER A 66 -7.90 13.32 -4.96
C SER A 66 -8.87 12.65 -4.00
N ALA A 67 -8.37 11.87 -3.05
CA ALA A 67 -9.18 11.26 -2.01
C ALA A 67 -9.90 12.31 -1.15
N SER A 68 -9.18 13.33 -0.68
CA SER A 68 -9.74 14.41 0.15
C SER A 68 -10.81 15.23 -0.59
N ALA A 69 -10.69 15.39 -1.90
CA ALA A 69 -11.69 16.09 -2.71
C ALA A 69 -13.03 15.31 -2.80
N HIS A 70 -13.01 14.00 -2.53
CA HIS A 70 -14.19 13.12 -2.53
C HIS A 70 -14.62 12.72 -1.12
N ASP A 71 -13.98 13.30 -0.10
CA ASP A 71 -14.30 13.01 1.30
C ASP A 71 -15.71 13.52 1.63
N ALA A 72 -16.49 12.65 2.28
CA ALA A 72 -17.84 12.96 2.73
C ALA A 72 -18.13 12.17 4.00
N PRO A 73 -18.98 12.68 4.90
CA PRO A 73 -19.36 11.96 6.11
C PRO A 73 -19.86 10.55 5.82
N GLY A 74 -19.29 9.57 6.51
CA GLY A 74 -19.64 8.15 6.36
C GLY A 74 -18.97 7.43 5.19
N LYS A 75 -18.17 8.12 4.37
CA LYS A 75 -17.38 7.46 3.33
C LYS A 75 -16.03 7.00 3.85
N VAL A 76 -15.59 5.84 3.38
CA VAL A 76 -14.24 5.32 3.59
C VAL A 76 -13.53 5.26 2.24
N ILE A 77 -12.46 6.01 2.07
CA ILE A 77 -11.66 6.00 0.84
C ILE A 77 -10.41 5.18 1.10
N PHE A 78 -10.11 4.26 0.18
CA PHE A 78 -8.99 3.34 0.28
C PHE A 78 -7.85 3.79 -0.64
N CYS A 79 -6.65 3.91 -0.08
CA CYS A 79 -5.44 4.27 -0.83
C CYS A 79 -4.37 3.20 -0.68
N GLU A 80 -3.65 2.92 -1.75
CA GLU A 80 -2.43 2.13 -1.69
C GLU A 80 -1.24 3.05 -1.45
N GLY A 81 -0.40 2.69 -0.50
CA GLY A 81 0.77 3.46 -0.12
C GLY A 81 0.50 4.53 0.95
N ALA A 82 1.53 4.96 1.66
CA ALA A 82 1.55 6.02 2.66
C ALA A 82 3.00 6.48 2.89
N ARG A 83 3.20 7.56 3.65
CA ARG A 83 4.55 8.01 4.03
C ARG A 83 5.40 6.87 4.62
N ILE A 84 4.84 6.05 5.49
CA ILE A 84 5.53 4.89 6.07
C ILE A 84 6.03 3.92 4.98
N THR A 85 5.39 3.88 3.79
CA THR A 85 5.87 3.10 2.64
C THR A 85 7.21 3.66 2.16
N LEU A 86 7.32 4.98 2.00
CA LEU A 86 8.58 5.60 1.57
C LEU A 86 9.70 5.31 2.56
N GLU A 87 9.40 5.43 3.86
CA GLU A 87 10.36 5.15 4.93
C GLU A 87 10.80 3.68 4.94
N ALA A 88 9.89 2.74 4.74
CA ALA A 88 10.21 1.32 4.69
C ALA A 88 11.06 0.95 3.46
N HIS A 89 10.83 1.60 2.32
CA HIS A 89 11.61 1.38 1.10
C HIS A 89 13.05 1.93 1.17
N ILE A 90 13.39 2.78 2.13
CA ILE A 90 14.77 3.25 2.33
C ILE A 90 15.72 2.08 2.57
N ALA A 91 15.25 1.01 3.23
CA ALA A 91 16.05 -0.18 3.49
C ALA A 91 16.52 -0.94 2.22
N GLU A 92 15.93 -0.67 1.07
CA GLU A 92 16.36 -1.25 -0.20
C GLU A 92 17.64 -0.63 -0.78
N TYR A 93 18.02 0.53 -0.24
CA TYR A 93 19.13 1.31 -0.76
C TYR A 93 20.35 1.30 0.17
N PRO A 94 21.56 1.52 -0.37
CA PRO A 94 22.77 1.61 0.43
C PRO A 94 22.68 2.74 1.48
N PRO A 95 23.32 2.58 2.67
CA PRO A 95 23.21 3.51 3.78
C PRO A 95 23.59 4.96 3.46
N GLU A 96 24.49 5.18 2.51
CA GLU A 96 24.91 6.52 2.07
C GLU A 96 23.77 7.36 1.47
N HIS A 97 22.69 6.73 1.02
CA HIS A 97 21.50 7.42 0.49
C HIS A 97 20.44 7.70 1.57
N HIS A 98 20.48 7.03 2.72
CA HIS A 98 19.38 7.02 3.67
C HIS A 98 18.98 8.41 4.16
N ASP A 99 19.93 9.31 4.44
CA ASP A 99 19.62 10.65 4.94
C ASP A 99 18.94 11.52 3.87
N ALA A 100 19.36 11.38 2.60
CA ALA A 100 18.72 12.08 1.50
C ALA A 100 17.28 11.56 1.29
N LEU A 101 17.08 10.24 1.34
CA LEU A 101 15.78 9.59 1.17
C LEU A 101 14.83 9.95 2.31
N ARG A 102 15.29 9.98 3.57
CA ARG A 102 14.49 10.43 4.72
C ARG A 102 14.04 11.88 4.57
N ARG A 103 14.91 12.76 4.08
CA ARG A 103 14.53 14.16 3.81
C ARG A 103 13.42 14.24 2.76
N VAL A 104 13.51 13.48 1.68
CA VAL A 104 12.46 13.44 0.65
C VAL A 104 11.16 12.86 1.21
N ALA A 105 11.23 11.74 1.92
CA ALA A 105 10.05 11.12 2.55
C ALA A 105 9.38 12.07 3.57
N ALA A 106 10.14 12.98 4.18
CA ALA A 106 9.63 13.96 5.15
C ALA A 106 8.98 15.19 4.50
N GLN A 107 9.23 15.47 3.22
CA GLN A 107 8.74 16.67 2.54
C GLN A 107 7.24 16.64 2.18
N GLY A 108 6.63 15.46 2.15
CA GLY A 108 5.20 15.31 1.90
C GLY A 108 4.37 15.62 3.15
N ASP A 109 4.01 16.87 3.38
CA ASP A 109 3.25 17.28 4.56
C ASP A 109 1.77 16.89 4.53
N ALA A 110 1.23 16.57 3.37
CA ALA A 110 -0.20 16.54 3.17
C ALA A 110 -0.86 15.20 3.51
N TRP A 111 -0.10 14.10 3.53
CA TRP A 111 -0.75 12.82 3.57
C TRP A 111 -0.73 12.12 4.94
N ARG A 112 -1.85 12.29 5.65
CA ARG A 112 -2.10 11.62 6.93
C ARG A 112 -3.42 10.86 6.81
N PRO A 113 -3.39 9.59 6.39
CA PRO A 113 -4.59 8.78 6.42
C PRO A 113 -5.05 8.59 7.87
N ASP A 114 -6.37 8.59 8.09
CA ASP A 114 -6.94 8.37 9.43
C ASP A 114 -6.52 7.04 10.02
N ARG A 115 -6.28 6.05 9.15
CA ARG A 115 -5.76 4.73 9.52
C ARG A 115 -4.82 4.19 8.46
N VAL A 116 -3.84 3.42 8.94
CA VAL A 116 -2.89 2.68 8.10
C VAL A 116 -2.98 1.20 8.45
N ILE A 117 -3.21 0.37 7.46
CA ILE A 117 -3.09 -1.09 7.58
C ILE A 117 -1.74 -1.49 6.98
N VAL A 118 -0.87 -2.04 7.81
CA VAL A 118 0.38 -2.67 7.37
C VAL A 118 0.10 -4.16 7.17
N LEU A 119 0.13 -4.60 5.92
CA LEU A 119 0.07 -6.02 5.59
C LEU A 119 1.47 -6.62 5.70
N THR A 120 1.59 -7.62 6.55
CA THR A 120 2.79 -8.45 6.70
C THR A 120 2.50 -9.89 6.28
N SER A 121 3.53 -10.68 6.03
CA SER A 121 3.39 -12.09 5.66
C SER A 121 4.67 -12.87 5.93
N SER A 122 4.59 -14.18 5.89
CA SER A 122 5.77 -15.04 5.81
C SER A 122 6.39 -15.00 4.41
N THR A 123 7.68 -15.24 4.35
CA THR A 123 8.42 -15.33 3.08
C THR A 123 7.84 -16.40 2.16
N ASP A 124 7.48 -17.55 2.73
CA ASP A 124 6.93 -18.69 1.97
C ASP A 124 5.58 -18.34 1.32
N THR A 125 4.73 -17.60 2.01
CA THR A 125 3.45 -17.13 1.45
C THR A 125 3.70 -16.16 0.30
N ILE A 126 4.65 -15.23 0.46
CA ILE A 126 4.98 -14.25 -0.58
C ILE A 126 5.57 -14.93 -1.81
N GLU A 127 6.49 -15.85 -1.65
CA GLU A 127 7.07 -16.61 -2.77
C GLU A 127 5.98 -17.33 -3.57
N LYS A 128 5.07 -18.04 -2.89
CA LYS A 128 3.93 -18.69 -3.54
C LYS A 128 3.04 -17.69 -4.30
N HIS A 129 2.82 -16.50 -3.76
CA HIS A 129 2.02 -15.48 -4.42
C HIS A 129 2.70 -14.89 -5.65
N ILE A 130 4.01 -14.63 -5.58
CA ILE A 130 4.79 -14.14 -6.72
C ILE A 130 4.80 -15.19 -7.83
N LEU A 131 5.03 -16.45 -7.49
CA LEU A 131 4.99 -17.55 -8.45
C LEU A 131 3.60 -17.71 -9.10
N ARG A 132 2.51 -17.64 -8.32
CA ARG A 132 1.14 -17.76 -8.86
C ARG A 132 0.78 -16.65 -9.84
N ARG A 133 1.22 -15.42 -9.59
CA ARG A 133 0.92 -14.31 -10.52
C ARG A 133 1.76 -14.33 -11.79
N ALA A 134 2.83 -15.13 -11.83
CA ALA A 134 3.64 -15.49 -13.00
C ALA A 134 3.94 -14.34 -13.98
N ARG A 135 4.30 -13.18 -13.48
CA ARG A 135 4.70 -12.05 -14.34
C ARG A 135 6.08 -12.33 -14.94
N ALA A 136 6.13 -12.45 -16.26
CA ALA A 136 7.31 -12.91 -17.02
C ALA A 136 8.59 -12.07 -16.79
N HIS A 137 8.44 -10.85 -16.28
CA HIS A 137 9.55 -9.91 -16.02
C HIS A 137 9.98 -9.86 -14.55
N GLU A 138 9.36 -10.64 -13.65
CA GLU A 138 9.70 -10.62 -12.22
C GLU A 138 10.70 -11.72 -11.87
N ASP A 139 11.85 -11.30 -11.35
CA ASP A 139 12.78 -12.19 -10.67
C ASP A 139 12.23 -12.50 -9.26
N VAL A 140 11.78 -13.74 -9.06
CA VAL A 140 11.15 -14.19 -7.81
C VAL A 140 12.10 -14.02 -6.63
N ALA A 141 13.37 -14.42 -6.76
CA ALA A 141 14.34 -14.32 -5.67
C ALA A 141 14.60 -12.85 -5.27
N LYS A 142 14.76 -11.98 -6.27
CA LYS A 142 14.90 -10.53 -6.04
C LYS A 142 13.66 -9.94 -5.37
N MET A 143 12.47 -10.33 -5.78
CA MET A 143 11.22 -9.83 -5.20
C MET A 143 11.02 -10.31 -3.76
N VAL A 144 11.37 -11.56 -3.47
CA VAL A 144 11.31 -12.10 -2.11
C VAL A 144 12.31 -11.41 -1.19
N LEU A 145 13.53 -11.15 -1.66
CA LEU A 145 14.53 -10.40 -0.91
C LEU A 145 14.04 -8.98 -0.59
N ARG A 146 13.52 -8.27 -1.59
CA ARG A 146 12.91 -6.93 -1.40
C ARG A 146 11.78 -6.98 -0.37
N PHE A 147 10.90 -7.95 -0.50
CA PHE A 147 9.82 -8.12 0.47
C PHE A 147 10.36 -8.24 1.91
N ARG A 148 11.36 -9.10 2.12
CA ARG A 148 11.94 -9.32 3.46
C ARG A 148 12.51 -8.04 4.07
N LEU A 149 13.24 -7.24 3.29
CA LEU A 149 13.80 -5.97 3.75
C LEU A 149 12.71 -4.98 4.14
N ILE A 150 11.73 -4.81 3.28
CA ILE A 150 10.63 -3.85 3.47
C ILE A 150 9.70 -4.30 4.61
N ASP A 151 9.36 -5.58 4.70
CA ASP A 151 8.50 -6.12 5.76
C ASP A 151 9.15 -5.97 7.15
N ALA A 152 10.47 -6.20 7.24
CA ALA A 152 11.22 -5.95 8.48
C ALA A 152 11.13 -4.48 8.91
N GLU A 153 11.26 -3.55 7.97
CA GLU A 153 11.13 -2.11 8.27
C GLU A 153 9.70 -1.72 8.64
N PHE A 154 8.68 -2.26 7.98
CA PHE A 154 7.31 -2.03 8.40
C PHE A 154 7.05 -2.48 9.83
N ARG A 155 7.55 -3.66 10.22
CA ARG A 155 7.43 -4.18 11.59
C ARG A 155 8.14 -3.29 12.61
N ARG A 156 9.25 -2.66 12.22
CA ARG A 156 10.00 -1.72 13.06
C ARG A 156 9.29 -0.36 13.19
N LEU A 157 8.72 0.14 12.10
CA LEU A 157 8.13 1.48 12.03
C LEU A 157 6.69 1.53 12.57
N ALA A 158 5.90 0.47 12.35
CA ALA A 158 4.48 0.46 12.66
C ALA A 158 4.15 0.77 14.14
N PRO A 159 4.89 0.25 15.15
CA PRO A 159 4.59 0.55 16.55
C PRO A 159 4.73 2.03 16.93
N GLY A 160 5.57 2.78 16.21
CA GLY A 160 5.75 4.23 16.40
C GLY A 160 4.85 5.11 15.56
N SER A 161 4.03 4.51 14.69
CA SER A 161 3.17 5.25 13.77
C SER A 161 1.73 5.30 14.31
N PRO A 162 1.17 6.49 14.54
CA PRO A 162 -0.18 6.61 15.07
C PRO A 162 -1.21 6.01 14.09
N ASN A 163 -2.29 5.45 14.65
CA ASN A 163 -3.40 4.88 13.88
C ASN A 163 -2.98 3.76 12.91
N THR A 164 -1.88 3.06 13.20
CA THR A 164 -1.34 1.98 12.37
C THR A 164 -1.69 0.63 12.99
N ILE A 165 -2.20 -0.27 12.15
CA ILE A 165 -2.57 -1.63 12.51
C ILE A 165 -1.75 -2.58 11.65
N VAL A 166 -1.13 -3.58 12.28
CA VAL A 166 -0.38 -4.62 11.56
C VAL A 166 -1.26 -5.86 11.43
N ILE A 167 -1.46 -6.31 10.21
CA ILE A 167 -2.23 -7.52 9.90
C ILE A 167 -1.31 -8.53 9.22
N ASN A 168 -1.14 -9.69 9.83
CA ASN A 168 -0.51 -10.82 9.16
C ASN A 168 -1.54 -11.46 8.22
N ARG A 169 -1.20 -11.47 6.94
CA ARG A 169 -2.08 -12.03 5.92
C ARG A 169 -1.95 -13.55 5.72
N ASP A 170 -1.01 -14.22 6.42
CA ASP A 170 -0.85 -15.66 6.27
C ASP A 170 -2.16 -16.38 6.58
N GLY A 171 -2.64 -17.17 5.63
CA GLY A 171 -3.94 -17.85 5.74
C GLY A 171 -5.17 -16.97 5.46
N LEU A 172 -5.00 -15.68 5.13
CA LEU A 172 -6.11 -14.82 4.73
C LEU A 172 -6.21 -14.74 3.21
N GLU A 173 -7.37 -15.05 2.67
CA GLU A 173 -7.68 -14.86 1.26
C GLU A 173 -8.58 -13.62 1.10
N PHE A 174 -8.12 -12.63 0.31
CA PHE A 174 -8.85 -11.37 0.14
C PHE A 174 -10.05 -11.47 -0.81
N HIS A 175 -10.23 -12.61 -1.45
CA HIS A 175 -11.44 -12.93 -2.22
C HIS A 175 -12.47 -13.70 -1.39
N ASP A 176 -12.11 -14.10 -0.19
CA ASP A 176 -12.99 -14.78 0.74
C ASP A 176 -13.63 -13.78 1.70
N ARG A 177 -14.93 -13.97 1.95
CA ARG A 177 -15.72 -13.14 2.86
C ARG A 177 -15.15 -13.13 4.26
N ALA A 178 -14.73 -14.27 4.77
CA ALA A 178 -14.17 -14.39 6.12
C ALA A 178 -12.86 -13.59 6.28
N GLY A 179 -12.00 -13.62 5.25
CA GLY A 179 -10.76 -12.83 5.23
C GLY A 179 -11.04 -11.32 5.22
N LEU A 180 -12.02 -10.86 4.46
CA LEU A 180 -12.42 -9.45 4.44
C LEU A 180 -13.07 -9.02 5.75
N ASP A 181 -13.99 -9.82 6.32
CA ASP A 181 -14.64 -9.52 7.59
C ASP A 181 -13.62 -9.41 8.73
N TYR A 182 -12.59 -10.27 8.74
CA TYR A 182 -11.49 -10.17 9.70
C TYR A 182 -10.75 -8.82 9.57
N ILE A 183 -10.42 -8.42 8.34
CA ILE A 183 -9.70 -7.16 8.10
C ILE A 183 -10.58 -5.95 8.48
N ILE A 184 -11.85 -5.97 8.13
CA ILE A 184 -12.82 -4.93 8.46
C ILE A 184 -12.91 -4.76 9.99
N ALA A 185 -13.06 -5.86 10.73
CA ALA A 185 -13.11 -5.84 12.19
C ALA A 185 -11.78 -5.35 12.80
N ALA A 186 -10.64 -5.88 12.35
CA ALA A 186 -9.32 -5.47 12.82
C ALA A 186 -9.03 -3.99 12.54
N ALA A 187 -9.47 -3.49 11.39
CA ALA A 187 -9.35 -2.09 11.02
C ALA A 187 -10.36 -1.18 11.73
N GLY A 188 -11.33 -1.73 12.48
CA GLY A 188 -12.41 -0.98 13.10
C GLY A 188 -13.25 -0.21 12.08
N LEU A 189 -13.43 -0.79 10.91
CA LEU A 189 -14.36 -0.30 9.90
C LEU A 189 -15.80 -0.69 10.29
N PRO A 190 -16.81 0.12 9.88
CA PRO A 190 -18.20 -0.27 10.07
C PRO A 190 -18.46 -1.60 9.36
N PRO A 191 -19.22 -2.51 9.98
CA PRO A 191 -19.63 -3.76 9.33
C PRO A 191 -20.31 -3.48 8.00
N PHE A 192 -19.99 -4.27 6.99
CA PHE A 192 -20.54 -4.11 5.63
C PHE A 192 -22.08 -4.05 5.60
N ALA A 193 -22.77 -4.82 6.46
CA ALA A 193 -24.23 -4.82 6.53
C ALA A 193 -24.85 -3.51 7.06
N GLU A 194 -24.06 -2.62 7.64
CA GLU A 194 -24.51 -1.36 8.24
C GLU A 194 -24.31 -0.16 7.30
N ILE A 195 -23.71 -0.38 6.11
CA ILE A 195 -23.55 0.69 5.13
C ILE A 195 -24.89 0.86 4.42
N PRO A 196 -25.59 2.00 4.62
CA PRO A 196 -26.84 2.21 3.93
C PRO A 196 -26.58 2.23 2.42
N TYR A 197 -27.28 1.35 1.71
CA TYR A 197 -27.34 1.37 0.26
C TYR A 197 -27.97 2.72 -0.12
N GLN A 198 -27.18 3.72 -0.42
CA GLN A 198 -27.72 4.89 -1.10
C GLN A 198 -28.09 4.42 -2.50
N GLU A 199 -29.38 4.15 -2.69
CA GLU A 199 -29.95 3.98 -4.02
C GLU A 199 -29.37 5.12 -4.87
N MET A 200 -28.60 4.76 -5.89
CA MET A 200 -28.28 5.66 -6.97
C MET A 200 -29.60 5.93 -7.68
N ALA A 201 -30.37 6.89 -7.14
CA ALA A 201 -31.48 7.49 -7.84
C ALA A 201 -30.90 8.09 -9.10
N GLY A 202 -31.26 7.51 -10.24
CA GLY A 202 -30.87 7.96 -11.54
C GLY A 202 -31.25 9.43 -11.76
N THR A 203 -30.38 10.16 -12.35
CA THR A 203 -30.68 11.21 -13.31
C THR A 203 -29.67 11.12 -14.44
#